data_4e17f2aa24b269298425ed1902f4b819
#
_entry.id   4e17f2aa24b269298425ed1902f4b819
#
_cell.length_a   1.000
_cell.length_b   1.000
_cell.length_c   1.000
_cell.angle_alpha   90.00
_cell.angle_beta   90.00
_cell.angle_gamma   90.00
#
_symmetry.space_group_name_H-M   'P 1'
#
loop_
_entity.id
_entity.type
_entity.pdbx_description
1 polymer ?
#
loop_
_entity_poly.entity_id
_entity_poly.type
_entity_poly.pdbx_seq_one_letter_code
_entity_poly.pdbx_strand_id
1 'polypeptide(L)'
;MDVEVKNFWKEKSNIINWKRKPKKIFTEKKNNKFTWYEDGILNIKSNCIDKNINDNLGEKYAIHYIDKQKNILSVKYKELNNLINNFSLFLKKINLKKNSKVLIHGSSSFETSISMLSCANLGYSHCVLFQELSKEAIEVRVDLIKPDIIISRSEQKEFDLKFKSILRKNKKIKFVSFSNKPVKNKKVFKINKNNFTKFK
;
A
#
# COMPACT_ATOMS: atom_id res chain seq x y z
N MET A 1 18.67 22.82 17.06
CA MET A 1 18.61 21.45 17.63
C MET A 1 19.97 21.16 18.28
N ASP A 2 19.96 20.69 19.51
CA ASP A 2 21.12 20.34 20.31
C ASP A 2 22.00 19.29 19.60
N VAL A 3 23.32 19.35 19.83
CA VAL A 3 24.30 18.42 19.23
C VAL A 3 24.07 16.99 19.70
N GLU A 4 23.72 16.78 20.95
CA GLU A 4 23.40 15.46 21.52
C GLU A 4 22.19 14.84 20.84
N VAL A 5 21.12 15.60 20.67
CA VAL A 5 19.90 15.14 19.97
C VAL A 5 20.20 14.79 18.51
N LYS A 6 21.05 15.57 17.84
CA LYS A 6 21.45 15.29 16.46
C LYS A 6 22.28 14.00 16.36
N ASN A 7 23.19 13.77 17.28
CA ASN A 7 23.98 12.55 17.34
C ASN A 7 23.13 11.31 17.62
N PHE A 8 22.20 11.43 18.56
CA PHE A 8 21.20 10.38 18.85
C PHE A 8 20.47 9.95 17.57
N TRP A 9 19.89 10.90 16.82
CA TRP A 9 19.14 10.56 15.59
C TRP A 9 20.04 10.04 14.47
N LYS A 10 21.29 10.51 14.41
CA LYS A 10 22.29 9.95 13.50
C LYS A 10 22.57 8.48 13.81
N GLU A 11 22.75 8.14 15.06
CA GLU A 11 22.92 6.74 15.51
C GLU A 11 21.69 5.90 15.19
N LYS A 12 20.47 6.37 15.56
CA LYS A 12 19.22 5.66 15.30
C LYS A 12 18.96 5.45 13.81
N SER A 13 19.45 6.32 12.94
CA SER A 13 19.34 6.13 11.49
C SER A 13 20.05 4.87 10.98
N ASN A 14 21.00 4.29 11.74
CA ASN A 14 21.69 3.06 11.36
C ASN A 14 20.81 1.80 11.42
N ILE A 15 19.68 1.85 12.12
CA ILE A 15 18.70 0.76 12.18
C ILE A 15 17.99 0.58 10.84
N ILE A 16 17.90 1.67 10.06
CA ILE A 16 17.18 1.72 8.78
C ILE A 16 18.09 1.19 7.66
N ASN A 17 17.55 0.31 6.84
CA ASN A 17 18.19 -0.14 5.61
C ASN A 17 17.99 0.91 4.50
N TRP A 18 18.95 1.85 4.40
CA TRP A 18 18.93 2.92 3.42
C TRP A 18 19.37 2.44 2.04
N LYS A 19 18.65 2.79 1.01
CA LYS A 19 19.11 2.69 -0.37
C LYS A 19 20.21 3.74 -0.65
N ARG A 20 20.07 4.93 -0.06
CA ARG A 20 21.09 5.96 0.03
C ARG A 20 21.07 6.56 1.42
N LYS A 21 22.16 6.38 2.19
CA LYS A 21 22.26 6.86 3.58
C LYS A 21 22.20 8.39 3.60
N PRO A 22 21.44 9.01 4.51
CA PRO A 22 21.36 10.46 4.60
C PRO A 22 22.68 11.05 5.14
N LYS A 23 23.08 12.17 4.57
CA LYS A 23 24.15 13.03 5.11
C LYS A 23 23.56 14.11 6.02
N LYS A 24 22.34 14.56 5.72
CA LYS A 24 21.60 15.56 6.48
C LYS A 24 20.59 14.88 7.40
N ILE A 25 20.88 14.88 8.70
CA ILE A 25 19.99 14.26 9.69
C ILE A 25 18.76 15.13 9.93
N PHE A 26 18.97 16.44 10.10
CA PHE A 26 17.94 17.42 10.37
C PHE A 26 18.25 18.72 9.65
N THR A 27 17.25 19.33 9.06
CA THR A 27 17.36 20.64 8.41
C THR A 27 16.16 21.49 8.82
N GLU A 28 16.45 22.63 9.41
CA GLU A 28 15.45 23.66 9.69
C GLU A 28 15.28 24.53 8.44
N LYS A 29 14.04 24.76 8.05
CA LYS A 29 13.67 25.58 6.90
C LYS A 29 12.93 26.84 7.39
N LYS A 30 12.78 27.81 6.50
CA LYS A 30 11.98 29.02 6.78
C LYS A 30 10.55 28.65 7.24
N ASN A 31 9.95 29.49 8.08
CA ASN A 31 8.59 29.33 8.62
C ASN A 31 8.43 28.10 9.54
N ASN A 32 9.40 27.84 10.40
CA ASN A 32 9.37 26.72 11.37
C ASN A 32 9.08 25.35 10.75
N LYS A 33 9.44 25.17 9.49
CA LYS A 33 9.39 23.87 8.84
C LYS A 33 10.66 23.10 9.05
N PHE A 34 10.51 21.81 9.32
CA PHE A 34 11.63 20.92 9.57
C PHE A 34 11.60 19.75 8.62
N THR A 35 12.78 19.27 8.21
CA THR A 35 12.93 18.03 7.44
C THR A 35 13.95 17.12 8.11
N TRP A 36 13.61 15.84 8.15
CA TRP A 36 14.46 14.77 8.65
C TRP A 36 15.01 13.96 7.49
N TYR A 37 16.31 13.64 7.53
CA TYR A 37 16.94 12.76 6.56
C TYR A 37 16.68 13.15 5.10
N GLU A 38 16.68 14.44 4.79
CA GLU A 38 16.19 15.03 3.55
C GLU A 38 16.79 14.43 2.29
N ASP A 39 18.07 14.06 2.33
CA ASP A 39 18.81 13.47 1.22
C ASP A 39 18.91 11.94 1.28
N GLY A 40 18.28 11.31 2.28
CA GLY A 40 18.17 9.87 2.40
C GLY A 40 17.19 9.27 1.40
N ILE A 41 17.44 8.05 0.94
CA ILE A 41 16.49 7.26 0.13
C ILE A 41 16.32 5.91 0.78
N LEU A 42 15.07 5.55 1.03
CA LEU A 42 14.70 4.22 1.54
C LEU A 42 13.50 3.67 0.79
N ASN A 43 13.26 2.38 0.95
CA ASN A 43 12.00 1.74 0.57
C ASN A 43 11.42 1.04 1.79
N ILE A 44 10.15 1.29 2.09
CA ILE A 44 9.47 0.72 3.27
C ILE A 44 9.40 -0.80 3.16
N LYS A 45 9.08 -1.35 1.97
CA LYS A 45 9.03 -2.80 1.74
C LYS A 45 10.38 -3.45 2.02
N SER A 46 11.48 -2.83 1.59
CA SER A 46 12.83 -3.34 1.87
C SER A 46 13.13 -3.39 3.37
N ASN A 47 12.67 -2.40 4.13
CA ASN A 47 12.86 -2.38 5.58
C ASN A 47 11.95 -3.36 6.32
N CYS A 48 10.66 -3.45 5.91
CA CYS A 48 9.69 -4.31 6.61
C CYS A 48 9.80 -5.80 6.21
N ILE A 49 10.21 -6.09 4.99
CA ILE A 49 10.15 -7.45 4.43
C ILE A 49 11.54 -7.97 4.06
N ASP A 50 12.24 -7.30 3.13
CA ASP A 50 13.51 -7.85 2.60
C ASP A 50 14.57 -7.97 3.68
N LYS A 51 14.67 -6.99 4.57
CA LYS A 51 15.60 -7.03 5.70
C LYS A 51 15.39 -8.26 6.56
N ASN A 52 14.13 -8.56 6.94
CA ASN A 52 13.82 -9.74 7.75
C ASN A 52 14.18 -11.05 7.05
N ILE A 53 13.99 -11.13 5.72
CA ILE A 53 14.38 -12.32 4.95
C ILE A 53 15.91 -12.45 4.92
N ASN A 54 16.64 -11.35 4.71
CA ASN A 54 18.10 -11.34 4.69
C ASN A 54 18.71 -11.66 6.07
N ASP A 55 18.00 -11.30 7.14
CA ASP A 55 18.37 -11.62 8.54
C ASP A 55 17.95 -13.07 8.93
N ASN A 56 17.71 -13.95 7.94
CA ASN A 56 17.29 -15.35 8.11
C ASN A 56 15.95 -15.57 8.85
N LEU A 57 15.09 -14.54 8.88
CA LEU A 57 13.76 -14.62 9.48
C LEU A 57 12.65 -14.97 8.47
N GLY A 58 13.02 -15.39 7.26
CA GLY A 58 12.09 -15.64 6.16
C GLY A 58 11.00 -16.68 6.47
N GLU A 59 11.29 -17.65 7.33
CA GLU A 59 10.36 -18.70 7.76
C GLU A 59 9.50 -18.29 8.96
N LYS A 60 9.78 -17.16 9.60
CA LYS A 60 8.91 -16.63 10.68
C LYS A 60 7.63 -16.05 10.09
N TYR A 61 6.57 -16.10 10.88
CA TYR A 61 5.30 -15.48 10.53
C TYR A 61 5.41 -13.96 10.55
N ALA A 62 5.03 -13.33 9.45
CA ALA A 62 4.99 -11.89 9.28
C ALA A 62 3.61 -11.31 9.62
N ILE A 63 2.55 -12.07 9.33
CA ILE A 63 1.16 -11.65 9.57
C ILE A 63 0.38 -12.84 10.12
N HIS A 64 -0.38 -12.59 11.19
CA HIS A 64 -1.51 -13.38 11.62
C HIS A 64 -2.79 -12.56 11.36
N TYR A 65 -3.64 -13.03 10.48
CA TYR A 65 -4.92 -12.40 10.17
C TYR A 65 -6.05 -13.29 10.68
N ILE A 66 -6.95 -12.70 11.45
CA ILE A 66 -8.15 -13.37 11.97
C ILE A 66 -9.36 -12.74 11.30
N ASP A 67 -10.15 -13.54 10.59
CA ASP A 67 -11.37 -13.08 9.96
C ASP A 67 -12.57 -13.00 10.93
N LYS A 68 -13.72 -12.53 10.43
CA LYS A 68 -14.95 -12.42 11.24
C LYS A 68 -15.48 -13.77 11.71
N GLN A 69 -15.14 -14.85 11.04
CA GLN A 69 -15.48 -16.23 11.39
C GLN A 69 -14.45 -16.90 12.30
N LYS A 70 -13.47 -16.11 12.79
CA LYS A 70 -12.34 -16.59 13.63
C LYS A 70 -11.38 -17.55 12.92
N ASN A 71 -11.42 -17.64 11.59
CA ASN A 71 -10.39 -18.37 10.84
C ASN A 71 -9.07 -17.60 10.90
N ILE A 72 -7.99 -18.32 11.13
CA ILE A 72 -6.63 -17.75 11.22
C ILE A 72 -5.89 -18.02 9.91
N LEU A 73 -5.42 -16.97 9.28
CA LEU A 73 -4.46 -17.02 8.18
C LEU A 73 -3.11 -16.52 8.66
N SER A 74 -2.12 -17.38 8.68
CA SER A 74 -0.75 -17.05 9.06
C SER A 74 0.15 -17.10 7.84
N VAL A 75 0.90 -16.01 7.59
CA VAL A 75 1.74 -15.87 6.40
C VAL A 75 3.16 -15.56 6.82
N LYS A 76 4.12 -16.34 6.30
CA LYS A 76 5.55 -16.16 6.53
C LYS A 76 6.11 -14.99 5.73
N TYR A 77 7.26 -14.43 6.14
CA TYR A 77 7.92 -13.32 5.41
C TYR A 77 8.21 -13.66 3.94
N LYS A 78 8.71 -14.87 3.63
CA LYS A 78 8.95 -15.32 2.25
C LYS A 78 7.68 -15.36 1.43
N GLU A 79 6.60 -15.91 1.98
CA GLU A 79 5.30 -15.99 1.32
C GLU A 79 4.72 -14.59 1.06
N LEU A 80 4.76 -13.73 2.09
CA LEU A 80 4.30 -12.33 1.98
C LEU A 80 5.09 -11.58 0.92
N ASN A 81 6.41 -11.77 0.85
CA ASN A 81 7.25 -11.19 -0.19
C ASN A 81 6.81 -11.61 -1.60
N ASN A 82 6.52 -12.89 -1.80
CA ASN A 82 6.04 -13.39 -3.08
C ASN A 82 4.71 -12.76 -3.47
N LEU A 83 3.78 -12.64 -2.53
CA LEU A 83 2.47 -12.01 -2.75
C LEU A 83 2.61 -10.53 -3.13
N ILE A 84 3.46 -9.78 -2.40
CA ILE A 84 3.75 -8.38 -2.69
C ILE A 84 4.37 -8.23 -4.09
N ASN A 85 5.35 -9.04 -4.43
CA ASN A 85 6.02 -8.99 -5.73
C ASN A 85 5.04 -9.29 -6.87
N ASN A 86 4.21 -10.32 -6.74
CA ASN A 86 3.22 -10.69 -7.72
C ASN A 86 2.17 -9.59 -7.92
N PHE A 87 1.66 -9.02 -6.83
CA PHE A 87 0.72 -7.91 -6.94
C PHE A 87 1.38 -6.65 -7.51
N SER A 88 2.64 -6.39 -7.18
CA SER A 88 3.42 -5.32 -7.80
C SER A 88 3.57 -5.51 -9.32
N LEU A 89 3.83 -6.73 -9.79
CA LEU A 89 3.89 -7.06 -11.22
C LEU A 89 2.53 -6.83 -11.89
N PHE A 90 1.43 -7.23 -11.25
CA PHE A 90 0.09 -6.95 -11.74
C PHE A 90 -0.16 -5.44 -11.88
N LEU A 91 0.18 -4.64 -10.86
CA LEU A 91 0.03 -3.17 -10.91
C LEU A 91 0.87 -2.54 -12.04
N LYS A 92 2.05 -3.07 -12.33
CA LYS A 92 2.85 -2.65 -13.50
C LYS A 92 2.17 -3.00 -14.82
N LYS A 93 1.63 -4.22 -14.96
CA LYS A 93 0.94 -4.68 -16.18
C LYS A 93 -0.27 -3.83 -16.55
N ILE A 94 -0.96 -3.25 -15.59
CA ILE A 94 -2.08 -2.34 -15.85
C ILE A 94 -1.63 -0.89 -16.16
N ASN A 95 -0.36 -0.70 -16.50
CA ASN A 95 0.21 0.57 -16.95
C ASN A 95 -0.03 1.75 -16.00
N LEU A 96 0.29 1.57 -14.72
CA LEU A 96 0.42 2.68 -13.78
C LEU A 96 1.78 3.36 -13.97
N LYS A 97 1.76 4.68 -13.97
CA LYS A 97 2.98 5.50 -14.10
C LYS A 97 3.77 5.50 -12.79
N LYS A 98 5.07 5.81 -12.89
CA LYS A 98 5.87 6.13 -11.71
C LYS A 98 5.19 7.27 -10.92
N ASN A 99 5.19 7.16 -9.60
CA ASN A 99 4.51 8.09 -8.69
C ASN A 99 2.98 8.12 -8.80
N SER A 100 2.34 7.09 -9.36
CA SER A 100 0.88 6.96 -9.36
C SER A 100 0.31 7.07 -7.95
N LYS A 101 -0.87 7.66 -7.86
CA LYS A 101 -1.64 7.80 -6.63
C LYS A 101 -2.67 6.69 -6.54
N VAL A 102 -2.63 5.94 -5.47
CA VAL A 102 -3.47 4.77 -5.24
C VAL A 102 -4.42 5.03 -4.08
N LEU A 103 -5.71 4.83 -4.29
CA LEU A 103 -6.69 4.85 -3.23
C LEU A 103 -7.06 3.41 -2.89
N ILE A 104 -6.84 3.01 -1.64
CA ILE A 104 -7.14 1.66 -1.15
C ILE A 104 -8.37 1.75 -0.25
N HIS A 105 -9.47 1.14 -0.66
CA HIS A 105 -10.72 1.11 0.11
C HIS A 105 -10.95 -0.29 0.65
N GLY A 106 -10.96 -0.43 1.97
CA GLY A 106 -11.19 -1.70 2.61
C GLY A 106 -11.07 -1.66 4.13
N SER A 107 -11.48 -2.74 4.76
CA SER A 107 -11.25 -2.99 6.18
C SER A 107 -9.79 -3.35 6.46
N SER A 108 -9.43 -3.49 7.75
CA SER A 108 -8.19 -4.12 8.16
C SER A 108 -8.18 -5.56 7.64
N SER A 109 -7.51 -5.79 6.53
CA SER A 109 -7.50 -7.08 5.84
C SER A 109 -6.15 -7.39 5.25
N PHE A 110 -5.94 -8.66 4.97
CA PHE A 110 -4.72 -9.15 4.36
C PHE A 110 -4.46 -8.48 3.00
N GLU A 111 -5.49 -8.33 2.17
CA GLU A 111 -5.39 -7.71 0.84
C GLU A 111 -5.05 -6.22 0.93
N THR A 112 -5.55 -5.52 1.95
CA THR A 112 -5.20 -4.12 2.22
C THR A 112 -3.70 -4.01 2.54
N SER A 113 -3.19 -4.87 3.41
CA SER A 113 -1.76 -4.90 3.79
C SER A 113 -0.85 -5.16 2.59
N ILE A 114 -1.20 -6.14 1.74
CA ILE A 114 -0.44 -6.42 0.51
C ILE A 114 -0.51 -5.24 -0.46
N SER A 115 -1.68 -4.61 -0.60
CA SER A 115 -1.83 -3.45 -1.48
C SER A 115 -0.93 -2.29 -1.04
N MET A 116 -0.88 -1.99 0.26
CA MET A 116 -0.01 -0.96 0.84
C MET A 116 1.47 -1.27 0.59
N LEU A 117 1.91 -2.49 0.89
CA LEU A 117 3.30 -2.91 0.72
C LEU A 117 3.71 -2.97 -0.76
N SER A 118 2.80 -3.32 -1.65
CA SER A 118 3.04 -3.29 -3.10
C SER A 118 3.16 -1.86 -3.64
N CYS A 119 2.35 -0.94 -3.13
CA CYS A 119 2.51 0.48 -3.44
C CYS A 119 3.88 0.99 -2.98
N ALA A 120 4.30 0.66 -1.74
CA ALA A 120 5.62 1.00 -1.22
C ALA A 120 6.75 0.38 -2.06
N ASN A 121 6.60 -0.88 -2.49
CA ASN A 121 7.56 -1.57 -3.35
C ASN A 121 7.78 -0.83 -4.69
N LEU A 122 6.70 -0.27 -5.25
CA LEU A 122 6.70 0.44 -6.54
C LEU A 122 6.98 1.94 -6.43
N GLY A 123 7.03 2.49 -5.22
CA GLY A 123 7.16 3.93 -5.01
C GLY A 123 5.87 4.70 -5.36
N TYR A 124 4.71 4.06 -5.26
CA TYR A 124 3.42 4.72 -5.43
C TYR A 124 2.96 5.35 -4.11
N SER A 125 2.39 6.54 -4.19
CA SER A 125 1.70 7.15 -3.07
C SER A 125 0.36 6.46 -2.86
N HIS A 126 -0.02 6.15 -1.61
CA HIS A 126 -1.32 5.56 -1.34
C HIS A 126 -2.03 6.21 -0.17
N CYS A 127 -3.36 6.19 -0.23
CA CYS A 127 -4.25 6.59 0.85
C CYS A 127 -5.23 5.45 1.12
N VAL A 128 -5.36 5.07 2.39
CA VAL A 128 -6.27 4.01 2.82
C VAL A 128 -7.56 4.63 3.33
N LEU A 129 -8.68 4.16 2.85
CA LEU A 129 -10.02 4.54 3.28
C LEU A 129 -10.72 3.37 3.95
N PHE A 130 -11.40 3.65 5.04
CA PHE A 130 -12.23 2.67 5.73
C PHE A 130 -13.41 2.20 4.86
N GLN A 131 -13.74 0.93 4.98
CA GLN A 131 -14.82 0.31 4.19
C GLN A 131 -16.18 0.92 4.47
N GLU A 132 -16.42 1.39 5.69
CA GLU A 132 -17.68 1.95 6.16
C GLU A 132 -17.98 3.37 5.66
N LEU A 133 -17.00 4.03 5.00
CA LEU A 133 -17.21 5.38 4.48
C LEU A 133 -18.36 5.43 3.48
N SER A 134 -19.17 6.49 3.60
CA SER A 134 -20.25 6.77 2.64
C SER A 134 -19.67 7.10 1.26
N LYS A 135 -20.53 7.02 0.25
CA LYS A 135 -20.18 7.39 -1.13
C LYS A 135 -19.66 8.83 -1.21
N GLU A 136 -20.34 9.77 -0.54
CA GLU A 136 -20.02 11.21 -0.53
C GLU A 136 -18.64 11.43 0.10
N ALA A 137 -18.38 10.76 1.21
CA ALA A 137 -17.08 10.83 1.88
C ALA A 137 -15.94 10.27 1.00
N ILE A 138 -16.22 9.26 0.18
CA ILE A 138 -15.26 8.72 -0.81
C ILE A 138 -15.09 9.71 -1.97
N GLU A 139 -16.17 10.30 -2.51
CA GLU A 139 -16.12 11.28 -3.61
C GLU A 139 -15.23 12.47 -3.24
N VAL A 140 -15.42 13.06 -2.05
CA VAL A 140 -14.57 14.16 -1.54
C VAL A 140 -13.08 13.78 -1.55
N ARG A 141 -12.75 12.55 -1.13
CA ARG A 141 -11.36 12.08 -1.11
C ARG A 141 -10.80 11.80 -2.50
N VAL A 142 -11.63 11.29 -3.40
CA VAL A 142 -11.25 11.11 -4.81
C VAL A 142 -10.94 12.44 -5.46
N ASP A 143 -11.76 13.47 -5.21
CA ASP A 143 -11.56 14.82 -5.78
C ASP A 143 -10.29 15.48 -5.21
N LEU A 144 -9.99 15.26 -3.94
CA LEU A 144 -8.80 15.79 -3.27
C LEU A 144 -7.51 15.07 -3.71
N ILE A 145 -7.53 13.74 -3.72
CA ILE A 145 -6.36 12.89 -4.00
C ILE A 145 -6.10 12.82 -5.50
N LYS A 146 -7.16 12.78 -6.32
CA LYS A 146 -7.14 12.52 -7.77
C LYS A 146 -6.36 11.23 -8.07
N PRO A 147 -6.84 10.07 -7.60
CA PRO A 147 -6.12 8.81 -7.74
C PRO A 147 -6.09 8.34 -9.19
N ASP A 148 -5.02 7.66 -9.58
CA ASP A 148 -4.91 6.96 -10.87
C ASP A 148 -5.65 5.62 -10.82
N ILE A 149 -5.77 5.06 -9.62
CA ILE A 149 -6.39 3.76 -9.39
C ILE A 149 -7.06 3.68 -8.01
N ILE A 150 -8.18 2.97 -7.96
CA ILE A 150 -8.85 2.56 -6.73
C ILE A 150 -8.71 1.05 -6.61
N ILE A 151 -8.26 0.58 -5.46
CA ILE A 151 -8.19 -0.85 -5.09
C ILE A 151 -9.24 -1.08 -4.00
N SER A 152 -10.14 -2.04 -4.18
CA SER A 152 -11.20 -2.30 -3.20
C SER A 152 -11.56 -3.78 -3.10
N ARG A 153 -12.06 -4.17 -1.94
CA ARG A 153 -12.68 -5.50 -1.72
C ARG A 153 -14.17 -5.52 -2.04
N SER A 154 -14.71 -4.45 -2.61
CA SER A 154 -16.14 -4.32 -2.88
C SER A 154 -16.66 -5.42 -3.80
N GLU A 155 -17.77 -6.04 -3.39
CA GLU A 155 -18.61 -6.86 -4.25
C GLU A 155 -19.54 -5.97 -5.11
N GLN A 156 -20.30 -6.59 -6.04
CA GLN A 156 -21.11 -5.85 -7.01
C GLN A 156 -22.02 -4.79 -6.38
N LYS A 157 -22.75 -5.15 -5.32
CA LYS A 157 -23.69 -4.24 -4.64
C LYS A 157 -22.99 -3.00 -4.10
N GLU A 158 -21.89 -3.18 -3.38
CA GLU A 158 -21.10 -2.08 -2.81
C GLU A 158 -20.42 -1.26 -3.91
N PHE A 159 -19.89 -1.91 -4.96
CA PHE A 159 -19.35 -1.24 -6.13
C PHE A 159 -20.38 -0.33 -6.80
N ASP A 160 -21.59 -0.84 -7.06
CA ASP A 160 -22.65 -0.05 -7.70
C ASP A 160 -23.06 1.15 -6.84
N LEU A 161 -23.12 0.96 -5.53
CA LEU A 161 -23.49 2.01 -4.58
C LEU A 161 -22.43 3.09 -4.47
N LYS A 162 -21.16 2.70 -4.26
CA LYS A 162 -20.07 3.62 -3.87
C LYS A 162 -19.23 4.11 -5.05
N PHE A 163 -18.94 3.26 -6.05
CA PHE A 163 -17.88 3.53 -7.03
C PHE A 163 -18.34 3.74 -8.47
N LYS A 164 -19.49 3.20 -8.84
CA LYS A 164 -19.99 3.25 -10.23
C LYS A 164 -20.14 4.67 -10.77
N SER A 165 -20.69 5.59 -9.95
CA SER A 165 -20.83 7.01 -10.33
C SER A 165 -19.49 7.72 -10.39
N ILE A 166 -18.60 7.44 -9.43
CA ILE A 166 -17.23 7.99 -9.39
C ILE A 166 -16.47 7.66 -10.66
N LEU A 167 -16.51 6.38 -11.09
CA LEU A 167 -15.84 5.93 -12.30
C LEU A 167 -16.49 6.45 -13.60
N ARG A 168 -17.79 6.74 -13.58
CA ARG A 168 -18.46 7.40 -14.71
C ARG A 168 -17.97 8.84 -14.91
N LYS A 169 -17.87 9.60 -13.81
CA LYS A 169 -17.35 10.97 -13.79
C LYS A 169 -15.86 11.02 -14.13
N ASN A 170 -15.09 10.06 -13.63
CA ASN A 170 -13.62 10.02 -13.71
C ASN A 170 -13.15 8.86 -14.61
N LYS A 171 -13.30 9.01 -15.94
CA LYS A 171 -13.02 7.95 -16.93
C LYS A 171 -11.59 7.40 -16.92
N LYS A 172 -10.62 8.18 -16.41
CA LYS A 172 -9.20 7.79 -16.35
C LYS A 172 -8.85 6.92 -15.14
N ILE A 173 -9.67 6.95 -14.08
CA ILE A 173 -9.42 6.15 -12.88
C ILE A 173 -9.63 4.66 -13.20
N LYS A 174 -8.61 3.86 -12.91
CA LYS A 174 -8.69 2.40 -12.97
C LYS A 174 -9.29 1.86 -11.67
N PHE A 175 -9.87 0.68 -11.72
CA PHE A 175 -10.44 0.04 -10.53
C PHE A 175 -10.00 -1.43 -10.47
N VAL A 176 -9.52 -1.85 -9.30
CA VAL A 176 -9.19 -3.25 -9.00
C VAL A 176 -10.09 -3.74 -7.90
N SER A 177 -10.77 -4.85 -8.13
CA SER A 177 -11.60 -5.51 -7.14
C SER A 177 -10.98 -6.81 -6.68
N PHE A 178 -10.73 -6.92 -5.37
CA PHE A 178 -10.42 -8.16 -4.67
C PHE A 178 -11.74 -8.78 -4.18
N SER A 179 -12.42 -9.54 -5.01
CA SER A 179 -13.67 -10.19 -4.63
C SER A 179 -13.76 -11.59 -5.22
N ASN A 180 -14.32 -12.52 -4.44
CA ASN A 180 -14.67 -13.86 -4.93
C ASN A 180 -15.86 -13.80 -5.91
N LYS A 181 -16.68 -12.76 -5.81
CA LYS A 181 -17.79 -12.48 -6.72
C LYS A 181 -17.39 -11.31 -7.64
N PRO A 182 -17.00 -11.59 -8.88
CA PRO A 182 -16.45 -10.57 -9.76
C PRO A 182 -17.48 -9.47 -10.07
N VAL A 183 -17.05 -8.22 -9.91
CA VAL A 183 -17.81 -7.05 -10.32
C VAL A 183 -18.01 -7.08 -11.83
N LYS A 184 -19.27 -7.08 -12.30
CA LYS A 184 -19.64 -7.09 -13.72
C LYS A 184 -19.46 -5.69 -14.33
N ASN A 185 -18.22 -5.29 -14.56
CA ASN A 185 -17.89 -4.02 -15.22
C ASN A 185 -16.61 -4.18 -16.05
N LYS A 186 -16.63 -3.75 -17.32
CA LYS A 186 -15.51 -3.87 -18.27
C LYS A 186 -14.27 -3.08 -17.85
N LYS A 187 -14.42 -2.05 -17.00
CA LYS A 187 -13.32 -1.21 -16.50
C LYS A 187 -12.69 -1.71 -15.21
N VAL A 188 -13.19 -2.82 -14.67
CA VAL A 188 -12.72 -3.37 -13.40
C VAL A 188 -11.77 -4.51 -13.65
N PHE A 189 -10.54 -4.37 -13.16
CA PHE A 189 -9.59 -5.47 -13.07
C PHE A 189 -9.97 -6.34 -11.88
N LYS A 190 -10.16 -7.62 -12.14
CA LYS A 190 -10.65 -8.58 -11.14
C LYS A 190 -9.50 -9.42 -10.64
N ILE A 191 -9.40 -9.53 -9.33
CA ILE A 191 -8.49 -10.45 -8.68
C ILE A 191 -9.31 -11.38 -7.82
N ASN A 192 -9.29 -12.68 -8.15
CA ASN A 192 -9.96 -13.67 -7.34
C ASN A 192 -9.19 -13.85 -6.03
N LYS A 193 -9.86 -13.70 -4.89
CA LYS A 193 -9.28 -13.86 -3.57
C LYS A 193 -8.60 -15.22 -3.38
N ASN A 194 -9.20 -16.29 -3.94
CA ASN A 194 -8.65 -17.64 -3.87
C ASN A 194 -7.41 -17.83 -4.75
N ASN A 195 -7.21 -16.98 -5.76
CA ASN A 195 -6.04 -17.00 -6.63
C ASN A 195 -4.93 -16.05 -6.13
N PHE A 196 -5.20 -15.26 -5.08
CA PHE A 196 -4.20 -14.35 -4.53
C PHE A 196 -3.00 -15.08 -3.92
N THR A 197 -3.23 -16.28 -3.41
CA THR A 197 -2.18 -17.21 -2.96
C THR A 197 -1.53 -17.99 -4.11
N LYS A 198 -2.09 -17.93 -5.33
CA LYS A 198 -1.67 -18.69 -6.50
C LYS A 198 -1.15 -17.85 -7.66
N PHE A 199 -0.67 -16.64 -7.43
CA PHE A 199 0.08 -15.93 -8.47
C PHE A 199 1.43 -16.64 -8.67
N LYS A 200 1.41 -17.66 -9.52
CA LYS A 200 2.59 -18.24 -10.16
C LYS A 200 2.96 -17.43 -11.40
#